data_2efb1f5f05731ed35a56a8c98518e411
#
_entry.id   2efb1f5f05731ed35a56a8c98518e411
#
_cell.length_a   1.000
_cell.length_b   1.000
_cell.length_c   1.000
_cell.angle_alpha   90.00
_cell.angle_beta   90.00
_cell.angle_gamma   90.00
#
_symmetry.space_group_name_H-M   'P 1'
#
loop_
_entity.id
_entity.type
_entity.pdbx_description
1 polymer ?
#
loop_
_entity_poly.entity_id
_entity_poly.type
_entity_poly.pdbx_seq_one_letter_code
_entity_poly.pdbx_strand_id
1 'polypeptide(L)'
;MKKYLLSALMILSFSTLADDEVLDCDNPMNTIQINQCAAIKLDTAQAQLAQYLKASLTHNANDPELVEAIKVAQKDWQAYMKAHCNAVYTQWREGTIRGVMAISCKTELTEQRTHELWQNFLTYMDSTPAVLPEPTH
;
A
#
# COMPACT_ATOMS: atom_id res chain seq x y z
N MET A 1 71.12 6.95 -21.91
CA MET A 1 69.88 7.66 -22.31
C MET A 1 68.74 6.60 -22.36
N LYS A 2 67.95 6.50 -21.29
CA LYS A 2 66.84 5.51 -21.20
C LYS A 2 65.54 6.26 -21.50
N LYS A 3 64.88 5.95 -22.62
CA LYS A 3 63.57 6.48 -23.01
C LYS A 3 62.49 5.67 -22.30
N TYR A 4 61.73 6.26 -21.40
CA TYR A 4 60.51 5.69 -20.77
C TYR A 4 59.31 6.00 -21.68
N LEU A 5 58.74 4.94 -22.28
CA LEU A 5 57.46 4.97 -22.97
C LEU A 5 56.33 4.89 -21.90
N LEU A 6 55.64 5.97 -21.69
CA LEU A 6 54.40 6.00 -20.91
C LEU A 6 53.26 5.50 -21.82
N SER A 7 52.78 4.28 -21.54
CA SER A 7 51.59 3.71 -22.16
C SER A 7 50.36 4.26 -21.39
N ALA A 8 49.60 5.17 -22.01
CA ALA A 8 48.34 5.64 -21.45
C ALA A 8 47.24 4.61 -21.69
N LEU A 9 46.79 3.96 -20.61
CA LEU A 9 45.66 3.02 -20.62
C LEU A 9 44.35 3.81 -20.58
N MET A 10 43.66 3.96 -21.74
CA MET A 10 42.34 4.52 -21.82
C MET A 10 41.35 3.52 -21.27
N ILE A 11 40.79 3.80 -20.08
CA ILE A 11 39.64 3.08 -19.50
C ILE A 11 38.40 3.62 -20.16
N LEU A 12 37.79 2.88 -21.09
CA LEU A 12 36.44 3.15 -21.58
C LEU A 12 35.43 2.75 -20.50
N SER A 13 34.90 3.75 -19.80
CA SER A 13 33.75 3.55 -18.92
C SER A 13 32.51 3.34 -19.78
N PHE A 14 32.05 2.11 -19.91
CA PHE A 14 30.72 1.80 -20.43
C PHE A 14 29.69 2.19 -19.37
N SER A 15 29.04 3.34 -19.56
CA SER A 15 27.80 3.66 -18.84
C SER A 15 26.70 2.77 -19.42
N THR A 16 26.36 1.69 -18.74
CA THR A 16 25.11 0.96 -19.01
C THR A 16 23.98 1.86 -18.59
N LEU A 17 23.30 2.49 -19.56
CA LEU A 17 21.96 3.04 -19.36
C LEU A 17 21.08 1.86 -19.01
N ALA A 18 20.70 1.71 -17.73
CA ALA A 18 19.58 0.89 -17.37
C ALA A 18 18.37 1.55 -18.04
N ASP A 19 17.76 0.86 -18.99
CA ASP A 19 16.47 1.23 -19.56
C ASP A 19 15.48 1.06 -18.40
N ASP A 20 15.04 2.15 -17.77
CA ASP A 20 13.97 2.15 -16.79
C ASP A 20 12.67 1.82 -17.55
N GLU A 21 12.40 0.52 -17.68
CA GLU A 21 11.15 0.02 -18.26
C GLU A 21 9.98 0.62 -17.46
N VAL A 22 9.23 1.50 -18.10
CA VAL A 22 8.06 2.15 -17.48
C VAL A 22 7.04 1.07 -17.13
N LEU A 23 6.71 0.95 -15.84
CA LEU A 23 5.74 -0.02 -15.36
C LEU A 23 4.33 0.33 -15.87
N ASP A 24 3.79 -0.50 -16.76
CA ASP A 24 2.42 -0.41 -17.25
C ASP A 24 1.51 -1.34 -16.42
N CYS A 25 0.70 -0.74 -15.55
CA CYS A 25 -0.21 -1.51 -14.70
C CYS A 25 -1.53 -1.88 -15.40
N ASP A 26 -1.80 -1.37 -16.58
CA ASP A 26 -2.95 -1.80 -17.38
C ASP A 26 -2.64 -3.10 -18.14
N ASN A 27 -1.34 -3.34 -18.46
CA ASN A 27 -0.87 -4.52 -19.17
C ASN A 27 0.41 -5.12 -18.58
N PRO A 28 0.39 -5.62 -17.34
CA PRO A 28 1.59 -6.17 -16.71
C PRO A 28 2.06 -7.45 -17.43
N MET A 29 3.32 -7.47 -17.85
CA MET A 29 3.90 -8.50 -18.72
C MET A 29 4.37 -9.76 -17.97
N ASN A 30 4.57 -9.68 -16.66
CA ASN A 30 5.13 -10.77 -15.87
C ASN A 30 4.73 -10.67 -14.40
N THR A 31 5.01 -11.73 -13.63
CA THR A 31 4.66 -11.81 -12.21
C THR A 31 5.29 -10.69 -11.36
N ILE A 32 6.47 -10.20 -11.72
CA ILE A 32 7.15 -9.11 -11.00
C ILE A 32 6.33 -7.83 -11.17
N GLN A 33 5.98 -7.47 -12.41
CA GLN A 33 5.15 -6.29 -12.70
C GLN A 33 3.76 -6.40 -12.06
N ILE A 34 3.13 -7.59 -12.09
CA ILE A 34 1.84 -7.83 -11.42
C ILE A 34 1.97 -7.54 -9.92
N ASN A 35 3.01 -8.03 -9.25
CA ASN A 35 3.23 -7.76 -7.83
C ASN A 35 3.54 -6.28 -7.55
N GLN A 36 4.29 -5.61 -8.42
CA GLN A 36 4.58 -4.17 -8.30
C GLN A 36 3.29 -3.34 -8.42
N CYS A 37 2.45 -3.64 -9.40
CA CYS A 37 1.17 -2.95 -9.58
C CYS A 37 0.22 -3.20 -8.38
N ALA A 38 0.17 -4.42 -7.86
CA ALA A 38 -0.60 -4.73 -6.67
C ALA A 38 -0.07 -3.97 -5.44
N ALA A 39 1.25 -3.84 -5.29
CA ALA A 39 1.86 -3.05 -4.21
C ALA A 39 1.48 -1.56 -4.29
N ILE A 40 1.49 -0.96 -5.48
CA ILE A 40 1.05 0.43 -5.70
C ILE A 40 -0.41 0.62 -5.29
N LYS A 41 -1.30 -0.32 -5.63
CA LYS A 41 -2.70 -0.27 -5.19
C LYS A 41 -2.82 -0.35 -3.68
N LEU A 42 -2.07 -1.24 -3.03
CA LEU A 42 -2.04 -1.35 -1.57
C LEU A 42 -1.56 -0.06 -0.91
N ASP A 43 -0.48 0.55 -1.42
CA ASP A 43 0.05 1.82 -0.90
C ASP A 43 -0.99 2.94 -1.00
N THR A 44 -1.72 3.00 -2.11
CA THR A 44 -2.83 3.96 -2.30
C THR A 44 -3.94 3.73 -1.29
N ALA A 45 -4.39 2.49 -1.11
CA ALA A 45 -5.42 2.14 -0.13
C ALA A 45 -4.97 2.45 1.31
N GLN A 46 -3.72 2.19 1.66
CA GLN A 46 -3.16 2.50 2.98
C GLN A 46 -3.08 4.01 3.24
N ALA A 47 -2.72 4.81 2.23
CA ALA A 47 -2.72 6.27 2.32
C ALA A 47 -4.14 6.80 2.57
N GLN A 48 -5.14 6.26 1.87
CA GLN A 48 -6.54 6.60 2.07
C GLN A 48 -7.02 6.20 3.47
N LEU A 49 -6.72 4.98 3.92
CA LEU A 49 -7.04 4.54 5.29
C LEU A 49 -6.45 5.47 6.35
N ALA A 50 -5.19 5.89 6.19
CA ALA A 50 -4.54 6.81 7.12
C ALA A 50 -5.26 8.17 7.17
N GLN A 51 -5.73 8.68 6.03
CA GLN A 51 -6.51 9.91 5.95
C GLN A 51 -7.84 9.79 6.72
N TYR A 52 -8.61 8.71 6.49
CA TYR A 52 -9.92 8.50 7.11
C TYR A 52 -9.79 8.20 8.61
N LEU A 53 -8.78 7.45 9.02
CA LEU A 53 -8.47 7.24 10.45
C LEU A 53 -8.15 8.56 11.15
N LYS A 54 -7.28 9.39 10.56
CA LYS A 54 -6.95 10.72 11.10
C LYS A 54 -8.20 11.59 11.22
N ALA A 55 -9.05 11.61 10.20
CA ALA A 55 -10.30 12.37 10.20
C ALA A 55 -11.24 11.87 11.30
N SER A 56 -11.40 10.55 11.47
CA SER A 56 -12.23 9.95 12.51
C SER A 56 -11.76 10.34 13.92
N LEU A 57 -10.44 10.29 14.18
CA LEU A 57 -9.90 10.68 15.48
C LEU A 57 -10.02 12.18 15.74
N THR A 58 -9.84 13.02 14.70
CA THR A 58 -9.94 14.48 14.82
C THR A 58 -11.39 14.92 15.01
N HIS A 59 -12.32 14.35 14.23
CA HIS A 59 -13.74 14.69 14.32
C HIS A 59 -14.33 14.36 15.69
N ASN A 60 -13.89 13.26 16.30
CA ASN A 60 -14.38 12.80 17.59
C ASN A 60 -13.46 13.20 18.78
N ALA A 61 -12.59 14.20 18.59
CA ALA A 61 -11.57 14.58 19.61
C ALA A 61 -12.17 15.01 20.97
N ASN A 62 -13.44 15.43 20.98
CA ASN A 62 -14.15 15.84 22.23
C ASN A 62 -14.62 14.63 23.06
N ASP A 63 -14.51 13.40 22.53
CA ASP A 63 -14.83 12.16 23.21
C ASP A 63 -13.57 11.28 23.32
N PRO A 64 -12.77 11.43 24.40
CA PRO A 64 -11.52 10.68 24.59
C PRO A 64 -11.73 9.16 24.68
N GLU A 65 -12.87 8.70 25.19
CA GLU A 65 -13.21 7.28 25.29
C GLU A 65 -13.43 6.69 23.89
N LEU A 66 -14.19 7.38 23.02
CA LEU A 66 -14.39 6.96 21.64
C LEU A 66 -13.08 6.98 20.85
N VAL A 67 -12.26 8.03 21.02
CA VAL A 67 -10.95 8.12 20.36
C VAL A 67 -10.05 6.93 20.72
N GLU A 68 -10.02 6.53 21.99
CA GLU A 68 -9.23 5.37 22.40
C GLU A 68 -9.81 4.06 21.87
N ALA A 69 -11.14 3.91 21.86
CA ALA A 69 -11.81 2.74 21.28
C ALA A 69 -11.50 2.59 19.78
N ILE A 70 -11.50 3.68 19.00
CA ILE A 70 -11.12 3.67 17.57
C ILE A 70 -9.67 3.20 17.41
N LYS A 71 -8.73 3.69 18.24
CA LYS A 71 -7.32 3.29 18.18
C LYS A 71 -7.11 1.80 18.49
N VAL A 72 -7.79 1.30 19.52
CA VAL A 72 -7.74 -0.12 19.90
C VAL A 72 -8.28 -0.98 18.75
N ALA A 73 -9.45 -0.64 18.24
CA ALA A 73 -10.05 -1.34 17.09
C ALA A 73 -9.13 -1.33 15.86
N GLN A 74 -8.45 -0.21 15.58
CA GLN A 74 -7.49 -0.12 14.46
C GLN A 74 -6.29 -1.05 14.66
N LYS A 75 -5.76 -1.14 15.87
CA LYS A 75 -4.65 -2.04 16.21
C LYS A 75 -5.05 -3.51 16.02
N ASP A 76 -6.21 -3.89 16.52
CA ASP A 76 -6.71 -5.26 16.43
C ASP A 76 -7.04 -5.64 14.97
N TRP A 77 -7.62 -4.70 14.22
CA TRP A 77 -7.84 -4.87 12.80
C TRP A 77 -6.51 -5.10 12.03
N GLN A 78 -5.45 -4.34 12.32
CA GLN A 78 -4.14 -4.55 11.70
C GLN A 78 -3.57 -5.95 11.99
N ALA A 79 -3.73 -6.44 13.22
CA ALA A 79 -3.31 -7.78 13.60
C ALA A 79 -4.11 -8.85 12.83
N TYR A 80 -5.43 -8.67 12.73
CA TYR A 80 -6.31 -9.54 11.93
C TYR A 80 -5.93 -9.54 10.45
N MET A 81 -5.80 -8.37 9.82
CA MET A 81 -5.42 -8.24 8.41
C MET A 81 -4.11 -8.99 8.12
N LYS A 82 -3.09 -8.79 8.97
CA LYS A 82 -1.80 -9.47 8.82
C LYS A 82 -1.95 -10.99 8.92
N ALA A 83 -2.64 -11.49 9.93
CA ALA A 83 -2.83 -12.93 10.14
C ALA A 83 -3.65 -13.57 9.00
N HIS A 84 -4.75 -12.93 8.61
CA HIS A 84 -5.63 -13.42 7.55
C HIS A 84 -4.91 -13.47 6.19
N CYS A 85 -4.26 -12.39 5.78
CA CYS A 85 -3.57 -12.35 4.49
C CYS A 85 -2.29 -13.21 4.45
N ASN A 86 -1.68 -13.51 5.61
CA ASN A 86 -0.64 -14.55 5.69
C ASN A 86 -1.22 -15.95 5.46
N ALA A 87 -2.45 -16.23 5.92
CA ALA A 87 -3.12 -17.49 5.61
C ALA A 87 -3.43 -17.60 4.10
N VAL A 88 -3.86 -16.50 3.46
CA VAL A 88 -4.03 -16.43 1.99
C VAL A 88 -2.69 -16.71 1.28
N TYR A 89 -1.59 -16.10 1.70
CA TYR A 89 -0.26 -16.38 1.15
C TYR A 89 0.09 -17.88 1.28
N THR A 90 -0.20 -18.49 2.42
CA THR A 90 0.05 -19.91 2.67
C THR A 90 -0.83 -20.81 1.80
N GLN A 91 -2.09 -20.42 1.58
CA GLN A 91 -3.00 -21.14 0.68
C GLN A 91 -2.44 -21.25 -0.74
N TRP A 92 -1.78 -20.20 -1.22
CA TRP A 92 -1.21 -20.11 -2.57
C TRP A 92 0.28 -20.47 -2.63
N ARG A 93 0.86 -21.11 -1.59
CA ARG A 93 2.32 -21.32 -1.44
C ARG A 93 2.99 -22.07 -2.59
N GLU A 94 2.27 -22.93 -3.29
CA GLU A 94 2.78 -23.71 -4.42
C GLU A 94 2.73 -22.92 -5.75
N GLY A 95 2.07 -21.76 -5.77
CA GLY A 95 1.88 -20.95 -6.98
C GLY A 95 2.81 -19.73 -7.05
N THR A 96 3.13 -19.31 -8.27
CA THR A 96 3.89 -18.07 -8.53
C THR A 96 3.11 -16.80 -8.18
N ILE A 97 1.76 -16.89 -8.09
CA ILE A 97 0.86 -15.77 -7.81
C ILE A 97 0.63 -15.53 -6.31
N ARG A 98 1.25 -16.31 -5.41
CA ARG A 98 1.06 -16.18 -3.95
C ARG A 98 1.28 -14.77 -3.43
N GLY A 99 2.26 -14.04 -4.03
CA GLY A 99 2.56 -12.66 -3.67
C GLY A 99 1.39 -11.73 -3.95
N VAL A 100 0.90 -11.70 -5.18
CA VAL A 100 -0.23 -10.85 -5.57
C VAL A 100 -1.51 -11.22 -4.83
N MET A 101 -1.78 -12.50 -4.54
CA MET A 101 -2.95 -12.91 -3.77
C MET A 101 -2.93 -12.36 -2.34
N ALA A 102 -1.77 -12.39 -1.67
CA ALA A 102 -1.62 -11.82 -0.34
C ALA A 102 -1.69 -10.28 -0.34
N ILE A 103 -1.14 -9.62 -1.36
CA ILE A 103 -1.18 -8.15 -1.49
C ILE A 103 -2.62 -7.71 -1.77
N SER A 104 -3.35 -8.36 -2.68
CA SER A 104 -4.75 -8.07 -2.99
C SER A 104 -5.65 -8.25 -1.77
N CYS A 105 -5.46 -9.33 -1.00
CA CYS A 105 -6.15 -9.53 0.28
C CYS A 105 -5.96 -8.33 1.23
N LYS A 106 -4.73 -7.80 1.35
CA LYS A 106 -4.47 -6.62 2.19
C LYS A 106 -5.15 -5.37 1.65
N THR A 107 -5.16 -5.20 0.33
CA THR A 107 -5.83 -4.06 -0.33
C THR A 107 -7.33 -4.08 -0.04
N GLU A 108 -8.00 -5.19 -0.29
CA GLU A 108 -9.43 -5.36 -0.04
C GLU A 108 -9.81 -5.07 1.42
N LEU A 109 -9.09 -5.65 2.38
CA LEU A 109 -9.34 -5.39 3.80
C LEU A 109 -9.06 -3.92 4.19
N THR A 110 -8.07 -3.28 3.56
CA THR A 110 -7.75 -1.86 3.81
C THR A 110 -8.84 -0.95 3.28
N GLU A 111 -9.35 -1.19 2.09
CA GLU A 111 -10.47 -0.46 1.48
C GLU A 111 -11.75 -0.63 2.30
N GLN A 112 -12.05 -1.86 2.69
CA GLN A 112 -13.18 -2.17 3.57
C GLN A 112 -13.07 -1.43 4.91
N ARG A 113 -11.88 -1.42 5.54
CA ARG A 113 -11.66 -0.70 6.80
C ARG A 113 -11.83 0.81 6.65
N THR A 114 -11.40 1.37 5.52
CA THR A 114 -11.58 2.79 5.21
C THR A 114 -13.07 3.14 5.16
N HIS A 115 -13.86 2.32 4.48
CA HIS A 115 -15.30 2.51 4.41
C HIS A 115 -15.99 2.37 5.79
N GLU A 116 -15.58 1.40 6.62
CA GLU A 116 -16.08 1.25 7.99
C GLU A 116 -15.81 2.49 8.85
N LEU A 117 -14.59 3.09 8.74
CA LEU A 117 -14.26 4.32 9.45
C LEU A 117 -15.16 5.48 8.99
N TRP A 118 -15.35 5.62 7.68
CA TRP A 118 -16.23 6.62 7.12
C TRP A 118 -17.66 6.43 7.60
N GLN A 119 -18.23 5.25 7.44
CA GLN A 119 -19.62 4.96 7.75
C GLN A 119 -19.96 5.17 9.23
N ASN A 120 -19.05 4.75 10.14
CA ASN A 120 -19.36 4.76 11.57
C ASN A 120 -18.95 6.04 12.30
N PHE A 121 -17.95 6.79 11.78
CA PHE A 121 -17.36 7.90 12.54
C PHE A 121 -17.33 9.24 11.78
N LEU A 122 -17.71 9.26 10.49
CA LEU A 122 -17.63 10.46 9.65
C LEU A 122 -18.95 10.79 8.95
N THR A 123 -20.01 10.03 9.22
CA THR A 123 -21.37 10.27 8.71
C THR A 123 -22.33 10.57 9.86
N TYR A 124 -23.52 11.02 9.51
CA TYR A 124 -24.59 11.35 10.45
C TYR A 124 -25.85 10.55 10.11
N MET A 125 -26.72 10.35 11.11
CA MET A 125 -28.00 9.64 10.94
C MET A 125 -29.07 10.46 10.23
N ASP A 126 -28.81 11.73 10.00
CA ASP A 126 -29.72 12.67 9.32
C ASP A 126 -29.14 13.12 7.96
N SER A 127 -29.65 14.18 7.38
CA SER A 127 -29.23 14.74 6.10
C SER A 127 -27.97 15.63 6.18
N THR A 128 -27.27 15.66 7.34
CA THR A 128 -26.02 16.41 7.49
C THR A 128 -24.97 15.79 6.58
N PRO A 129 -24.25 16.59 5.76
CA PRO A 129 -23.19 16.07 4.92
C PRO A 129 -22.10 15.38 5.72
N ALA A 130 -21.59 14.26 5.22
CA ALA A 130 -20.46 13.55 5.83
C ALA A 130 -19.21 14.44 5.93
N VAL A 131 -18.36 14.17 6.93
CA VAL A 131 -17.10 14.91 7.19
C VAL A 131 -16.11 14.78 6.02
N LEU A 132 -16.08 13.62 5.39
CA LEU A 132 -15.34 13.33 4.16
C LEU A 132 -16.28 12.65 3.15
N PRO A 133 -15.98 12.73 1.84
CA PRO A 133 -16.69 11.94 0.84
C PRO A 133 -16.64 10.45 1.15
N GLU A 134 -17.61 9.69 0.62
CA GLU A 134 -17.52 8.23 0.65
C GLU A 134 -16.25 7.77 -0.07
N PRO A 135 -15.44 6.88 0.56
CA PRO A 135 -14.22 6.39 -0.09
C PRO A 135 -14.57 5.56 -1.32
N THR A 136 -13.90 5.83 -2.43
CA THR A 136 -13.99 5.06 -3.69
C THR A 136 -12.96 3.95 -3.68
N HIS A 137 -13.32 2.79 -4.23
CA HIS A 137 -12.47 1.61 -4.40
C HIS A 137 -11.82 1.61 -5.79
#